data_f1e28f5dafb4552952cd9039e33693da
#
_entry.id   f1e28f5dafb4552952cd9039e33693da
#
_cell.length_a   1.000
_cell.length_b   1.000
_cell.length_c   1.000
_cell.angle_alpha   90.00
_cell.angle_beta   90.00
_cell.angle_gamma   90.00
#
_symmetry.space_group_name_H-M   'P 1'
#
loop_
_entity.id
_entity.type
_entity.pdbx_description
1 polymer ?
#
loop_
_entity_poly.entity_id
_entity_poly.type
_entity_poly.pdbx_seq_one_letter_code
_entity_poly.pdbx_strand_id
1 'polypeptide(L)'
;MPDQLLNLLKIFLLVLLYLFFLRVLRAVWTEMNPRPVEAGTGTTGRAPKPLKPRAARRAGRSGHPQLRVIEPPALRGGAYPLDEEVTLGRAAGCQVPLEDAYASQVHARVFHRDGQWFVEDLGSTNGTYLNRRRVAGPMVMKRRDRIQIGNTVLELV
;
A
#
# COMPACT_ATOMS: atom_id res chain seq x y z
N MET A 1 -16.21 -43.88 -35.71
CA MET A 1 -15.23 -44.09 -34.63
C MET A 1 -14.23 -42.90 -34.43
N PRO A 2 -13.80 -42.10 -35.43
CA PRO A 2 -12.91 -40.98 -35.18
C PRO A 2 -13.55 -39.78 -34.44
N ASP A 3 -14.86 -39.57 -34.64
CA ASP A 3 -15.53 -38.38 -34.08
C ASP A 3 -15.68 -38.42 -32.55
N GLN A 4 -15.79 -39.60 -31.96
CA GLN A 4 -15.86 -39.75 -30.51
C GLN A 4 -14.51 -39.45 -29.85
N LEU A 5 -13.43 -39.90 -30.46
CA LEU A 5 -12.08 -39.61 -29.99
C LEU A 5 -11.77 -38.11 -30.09
N LEU A 6 -12.19 -37.47 -31.19
CA LEU A 6 -12.01 -36.04 -31.39
C LEU A 6 -12.78 -35.19 -30.39
N ASN A 7 -14.01 -35.60 -30.06
CA ASN A 7 -14.82 -34.93 -29.04
C ASN A 7 -14.25 -35.09 -27.63
N LEU A 8 -13.71 -36.26 -27.31
CA LEU A 8 -13.06 -36.53 -26.04
C LEU A 8 -11.79 -35.69 -25.88
N LEU A 9 -11.01 -35.54 -26.94
CA LEU A 9 -9.81 -34.69 -26.97
C LEU A 9 -10.17 -33.22 -26.80
N LYS A 10 -11.26 -32.72 -27.43
CA LYS A 10 -11.75 -31.34 -27.27
C LYS A 10 -12.15 -31.04 -25.82
N ILE A 11 -12.90 -31.96 -25.21
CA ILE A 11 -13.33 -31.83 -23.81
C ILE A 11 -12.11 -31.82 -22.88
N PHE A 12 -11.17 -32.72 -23.09
CA PHE A 12 -9.93 -32.76 -22.31
C PHE A 12 -9.13 -31.45 -22.41
N LEU A 13 -8.98 -30.90 -23.62
CA LEU A 13 -8.31 -29.63 -23.84
C LEU A 13 -9.02 -28.46 -23.16
N LEU A 14 -10.37 -28.42 -23.22
CA LEU A 14 -11.17 -27.41 -22.54
C LEU A 14 -11.02 -27.47 -21.01
N VAL A 15 -11.04 -28.66 -20.44
CA VAL A 15 -10.83 -28.87 -19.01
C VAL A 15 -9.43 -28.40 -18.59
N LEU A 16 -8.42 -28.74 -19.37
CA LEU A 16 -7.04 -28.36 -19.11
C LEU A 16 -6.86 -26.84 -19.18
N LEU A 17 -7.47 -26.20 -20.19
CA LEU A 17 -7.51 -24.74 -20.32
C LEU A 17 -8.20 -24.07 -19.12
N TYR A 18 -9.34 -24.62 -18.69
CA TYR A 18 -10.07 -24.12 -17.56
C TYR A 18 -9.29 -24.23 -16.24
N LEU A 19 -8.62 -25.37 -16.02
CA LEU A 19 -7.76 -25.58 -14.86
C LEU A 19 -6.55 -24.65 -14.88
N PHE A 20 -5.96 -24.40 -16.05
CA PHE A 20 -4.88 -23.42 -16.22
C PHE A 20 -5.37 -22.02 -15.86
N PHE A 21 -6.54 -21.61 -16.37
CA PHE A 21 -7.10 -20.29 -16.07
C PHE A 21 -7.46 -20.12 -14.59
N LEU A 22 -8.02 -21.15 -13.96
CA LEU A 22 -8.25 -21.17 -12.52
C LEU A 22 -6.94 -21.03 -11.72
N ARG A 23 -5.90 -21.68 -12.19
CA ARG A 23 -4.59 -21.61 -11.53
C ARG A 23 -3.96 -20.21 -11.64
N VAL A 24 -4.09 -19.58 -12.79
CA VAL A 24 -3.62 -18.19 -13.03
C VAL A 24 -4.44 -17.20 -12.19
N LEU A 25 -5.77 -17.30 -12.20
CA LEU A 25 -6.63 -16.48 -11.36
C LEU A 25 -6.31 -16.64 -9.87
N ARG A 26 -6.06 -17.87 -9.43
CA ARG A 26 -5.69 -18.13 -8.04
C ARG A 26 -4.32 -17.57 -7.66
N ALA A 27 -3.35 -17.58 -8.59
CA ALA A 27 -2.03 -16.97 -8.39
C ALA A 27 -2.15 -15.45 -8.27
N VAL A 28 -2.93 -14.82 -9.14
CA VAL A 28 -3.21 -13.37 -9.07
C VAL A 28 -3.96 -12.99 -7.79
N TRP A 29 -4.93 -13.81 -7.37
CA TRP A 29 -5.67 -13.58 -6.12
C TRP A 29 -4.80 -13.71 -4.86
N THR A 30 -3.79 -14.58 -4.87
CA THR A 30 -2.86 -14.75 -3.74
C THR A 30 -1.89 -13.56 -3.62
N GLU A 31 -1.54 -12.90 -4.71
CA GLU A 31 -0.73 -11.68 -4.66
C GLU A 31 -1.54 -10.44 -4.26
N MET A 32 -2.85 -10.43 -4.54
CA MET A 32 -3.72 -9.31 -4.15
C MET A 32 -4.27 -9.41 -2.72
N ASN A 33 -4.03 -10.53 -2.02
CA ASN A 33 -4.48 -10.73 -0.65
C ASN A 33 -3.32 -11.20 0.23
N PRO A 34 -2.53 -10.27 0.80
CA PRO A 34 -1.47 -10.64 1.73
C PRO A 34 -2.10 -11.40 2.90
N ARG A 35 -1.68 -12.66 3.07
CA ARG A 35 -2.12 -13.52 4.19
C ARG A 35 -1.78 -12.80 5.49
N PRO A 36 -2.72 -12.73 6.45
CA PRO A 36 -2.35 -12.37 7.82
C PRO A 36 -1.31 -13.40 8.30
N VAL A 37 -0.19 -12.92 8.74
CA VAL A 37 0.80 -13.75 9.44
C VAL A 37 0.11 -14.26 10.69
N GLU A 38 -0.21 -15.54 10.74
CA GLU A 38 -0.68 -16.20 11.96
C GLU A 38 0.45 -16.18 12.98
N ALA A 39 0.37 -15.21 13.89
CA ALA A 39 1.16 -15.24 15.11
C ALA A 39 0.65 -16.38 15.99
N GLY A 40 1.57 -17.29 16.29
CA GLY A 40 1.37 -18.53 17.04
C GLY A 40 0.51 -18.39 18.30
N THR A 41 -0.21 -19.46 18.52
CA THR A 41 -1.06 -19.77 19.67
C THR A 41 -0.40 -19.58 21.02
N GLY A 42 -1.10 -18.84 21.87
CA GLY A 42 -0.77 -18.74 23.31
C GLY A 42 -1.90 -18.06 24.09
N THR A 43 -2.86 -18.87 24.50
CA THR A 43 -3.75 -18.86 25.70
C THR A 43 -4.17 -17.54 26.37
N THR A 44 -5.50 -17.55 26.67
CA THR A 44 -6.28 -16.89 27.73
C THR A 44 -6.75 -15.45 27.56
N GLY A 45 -8.02 -15.42 27.32
CA GLY A 45 -9.12 -14.53 27.65
C GLY A 45 -8.86 -13.14 28.21
N ARG A 46 -9.13 -12.13 27.37
CA ARG A 46 -9.79 -10.87 27.78
C ARG A 46 -10.15 -10.08 26.52
N ALA A 47 -11.42 -9.71 26.38
CA ALA A 47 -11.92 -8.94 25.26
C ALA A 47 -11.08 -7.65 25.06
N PRO A 48 -10.61 -7.34 23.82
CA PRO A 48 -9.86 -6.14 23.55
C PRO A 48 -10.82 -4.93 23.55
N LYS A 49 -10.57 -3.97 24.44
CA LYS A 49 -11.09 -2.61 24.31
C LYS A 49 -10.56 -2.00 23.00
N PRO A 50 -11.35 -1.15 22.31
CA PRO A 50 -10.89 -0.50 21.08
C PRO A 50 -9.64 0.31 21.38
N LEU A 51 -8.51 -0.10 20.81
CA LEU A 51 -7.24 0.61 20.88
C LEU A 51 -7.35 1.87 20.02
N LYS A 52 -7.49 3.00 20.68
CA LYS A 52 -7.22 4.31 20.07
C LYS A 52 -5.80 4.28 19.48
N PRO A 53 -5.56 4.87 18.31
CA PRO A 53 -4.25 4.85 17.65
C PRO A 53 -3.19 5.43 18.59
N ARG A 54 -2.30 4.57 19.08
CA ARG A 54 -1.23 4.94 20.02
C ARG A 54 -0.04 5.62 19.33
N ALA A 55 -0.12 5.80 18.02
CA ALA A 55 0.95 6.40 17.21
C ALA A 55 1.05 7.94 17.38
N ALA A 56 0.00 8.63 17.84
CA ALA A 56 -0.01 10.08 17.90
C ALA A 56 0.74 10.71 19.10
N ARG A 57 1.30 9.93 20.02
CA ARG A 57 1.89 10.48 21.28
C ARG A 57 3.42 10.45 21.38
N ARG A 58 4.14 10.04 20.34
CA ARG A 58 5.62 10.08 20.33
C ARG A 58 6.24 11.11 19.36
N ALA A 59 5.45 12.04 18.86
CA ALA A 59 5.90 13.12 17.98
C ALA A 59 6.57 14.28 18.76
N GLY A 60 7.49 13.96 19.63
CA GLY A 60 8.21 14.98 20.35
C GLY A 60 9.58 14.49 20.79
N ARG A 61 10.62 14.74 19.98
CA ARG A 61 12.06 14.57 20.29
C ARG A 61 12.76 13.36 19.66
N SER A 62 12.74 13.24 18.35
CA SER A 62 13.87 12.60 17.68
C SER A 62 14.00 13.22 16.29
N GLY A 63 15.21 13.58 15.88
CA GLY A 63 15.53 14.15 14.58
C GLY A 63 15.35 13.18 13.41
N HIS A 64 14.45 12.20 13.56
CA HIS A 64 14.05 11.28 12.49
C HIS A 64 13.09 11.99 11.54
N PRO A 65 13.27 11.86 10.25
CA PRO A 65 12.37 12.42 9.26
C PRO A 65 10.95 11.85 9.41
N GLN A 66 9.96 12.70 9.20
CA GLN A 66 8.55 12.35 9.35
C GLN A 66 7.75 12.91 8.18
N LEU A 67 6.69 12.23 7.78
CA LEU A 67 5.66 12.77 6.92
C LEU A 67 4.56 13.41 7.79
N ARG A 68 4.34 14.70 7.59
CA ARG A 68 3.29 15.46 8.28
C ARG A 68 2.16 15.78 7.35
N VAL A 69 0.92 15.52 7.76
CA VAL A 69 -0.27 15.90 7.00
C VAL A 69 -0.46 17.41 7.06
N ILE A 70 -0.53 18.04 5.89
CA ILE A 70 -0.79 19.47 5.71
C ILE A 70 -2.23 19.71 5.30
N GLU A 71 -2.77 18.87 4.42
CA GLU A 71 -4.15 18.88 3.94
C GLU A 71 -4.72 17.46 3.94
N PRO A 72 -6.02 17.27 4.22
CA PRO A 72 -7.02 18.29 4.57
C PRO A 72 -6.86 18.84 5.99
N PRO A 73 -7.44 20.03 6.29
CA PRO A 73 -7.31 20.67 7.61
C PRO A 73 -7.77 19.78 8.78
N ALA A 74 -8.77 18.92 8.54
CA ALA A 74 -9.29 17.98 9.54
C ALA A 74 -8.25 16.95 10.04
N LEU A 75 -7.28 16.58 9.19
CA LEU A 75 -6.20 15.64 9.49
C LEU A 75 -4.87 16.34 9.75
N ARG A 76 -4.86 17.68 9.75
CA ARG A 76 -3.65 18.48 9.93
C ARG A 76 -2.96 18.20 11.26
N GLY A 77 -1.66 17.94 11.20
CA GLY A 77 -0.84 17.65 12.38
C GLY A 77 -0.62 16.17 12.64
N GLY A 78 -1.27 15.26 11.89
CA GLY A 78 -0.88 13.86 11.86
C GLY A 78 0.56 13.76 11.35
N ALA A 79 1.43 13.10 12.12
CA ALA A 79 2.82 12.87 11.76
C ALA A 79 3.12 11.37 11.78
N TYR A 80 3.71 10.90 10.72
CA TYR A 80 4.10 9.51 10.54
C TYR A 80 5.63 9.43 10.47
N PRO A 81 6.27 8.73 11.40
CA PRO A 81 7.72 8.54 11.34
C PRO A 81 8.08 7.78 10.06
N LEU A 82 9.17 8.13 9.44
CA LEU A 82 9.71 7.42 8.31
C LEU A 82 10.74 6.40 8.81
N ASP A 83 10.41 5.13 8.59
CA ASP A 83 11.33 4.02 8.68
C ASP A 83 12.02 3.83 7.31
N GLU A 84 12.76 2.73 7.10
CA GLU A 84 13.48 2.47 5.85
C GLU A 84 12.59 2.53 4.59
N GLU A 85 11.36 2.02 4.71
CA GLU A 85 10.32 2.09 3.68
C GLU A 85 8.95 2.26 4.34
N VAL A 86 8.15 3.17 3.80
CA VAL A 86 6.80 3.47 4.29
C VAL A 86 5.85 3.52 3.10
N THR A 87 4.77 2.74 3.16
CA THR A 87 3.71 2.73 2.14
C THR A 87 2.58 3.69 2.51
N LEU A 88 2.07 4.38 1.48
CA LEU A 88 0.96 5.32 1.57
C LEU A 88 -0.21 4.79 0.73
N GLY A 89 -1.41 4.83 1.26
CA GLY A 89 -2.59 4.39 0.52
C GLY A 89 -3.84 4.30 1.39
N ARG A 90 -4.95 3.93 0.77
CA ARG A 90 -6.24 3.84 1.45
C ARG A 90 -6.41 2.56 2.27
N ALA A 91 -5.60 1.53 2.03
CA ALA A 91 -5.67 0.30 2.79
C ALA A 91 -5.21 0.52 4.24
N ALA A 92 -5.91 -0.11 5.18
CA ALA A 92 -5.54 -0.09 6.60
C ALA A 92 -4.17 -0.73 6.90
N GLY A 93 -3.63 -1.52 5.96
CA GLY A 93 -2.30 -2.11 6.05
C GLY A 93 -1.16 -1.18 5.66
N CYS A 94 -1.44 0.01 5.09
CA CYS A 94 -0.42 1.01 4.81
C CYS A 94 0.05 1.66 6.11
N GLN A 95 1.36 1.95 6.22
CA GLN A 95 1.90 2.65 7.39
C GLN A 95 1.38 4.10 7.47
N VAL A 96 1.09 4.71 6.31
CA VAL A 96 0.40 6.00 6.23
C VAL A 96 -0.96 5.77 5.58
N PRO A 97 -2.01 5.48 6.36
CA PRO A 97 -3.36 5.32 5.84
C PRO A 97 -3.92 6.68 5.42
N LEU A 98 -4.41 6.76 4.19
CA LEU A 98 -5.00 7.97 3.62
C LEU A 98 -6.52 7.80 3.56
N GLU A 99 -7.25 8.65 4.28
CA GLU A 99 -8.72 8.72 4.22
C GLU A 99 -9.15 9.57 3.01
N ASP A 100 -8.73 9.16 1.80
CA ASP A 100 -8.97 9.89 0.56
C ASP A 100 -9.53 8.95 -0.50
N ALA A 101 -10.70 9.31 -1.06
CA ALA A 101 -11.37 8.52 -2.09
C ALA A 101 -10.55 8.44 -3.40
N TYR A 102 -9.66 9.39 -3.62
CA TYR A 102 -8.78 9.42 -4.80
C TYR A 102 -7.46 8.65 -4.58
N ALA A 103 -7.19 8.17 -3.36
CA ALA A 103 -6.05 7.32 -3.10
C ALA A 103 -6.35 5.86 -3.47
N SER A 104 -5.42 5.20 -4.14
CA SER A 104 -5.45 3.75 -4.35
C SER A 104 -5.22 2.99 -3.05
N GLN A 105 -5.54 1.69 -3.01
CA GLN A 105 -5.34 0.82 -1.84
C GLN A 105 -3.90 0.88 -1.34
N VAL A 106 -2.94 0.61 -2.22
CA VAL A 106 -1.52 0.94 -2.09
C VAL A 106 -1.23 1.93 -3.20
N HIS A 107 -0.84 3.14 -2.87
CA HIS A 107 -0.77 4.25 -3.83
C HIS A 107 0.67 4.62 -4.17
N ALA A 108 1.47 4.84 -3.16
CA ALA A 108 2.85 5.25 -3.28
C ALA A 108 3.69 4.67 -2.14
N ARG A 109 5.01 4.74 -2.28
CA ARG A 109 5.93 4.47 -1.19
C ARG A 109 6.95 5.59 -1.05
N VAL A 110 7.40 5.79 0.16
CA VAL A 110 8.55 6.62 0.50
C VAL A 110 9.60 5.73 1.11
N PHE A 111 10.81 5.77 0.60
CA PHE A 111 11.89 4.91 1.06
C PHE A 111 13.21 5.64 1.12
N HIS A 112 14.10 5.13 1.97
CA HIS A 112 15.45 5.66 2.14
C HIS A 112 16.45 4.79 1.37
N ARG A 113 17.29 5.44 0.57
CA ARG A 113 18.35 4.77 -0.17
C ARG A 113 19.54 5.72 -0.34
N ASP A 114 20.74 5.21 -0.14
CA ASP A 114 22.00 5.95 -0.33
C ASP A 114 22.03 7.33 0.39
N GLY A 115 21.47 7.38 1.60
CA GLY A 115 21.40 8.61 2.41
C GLY A 115 20.34 9.61 1.95
N GLN A 116 19.45 9.25 1.01
CA GLN A 116 18.43 10.11 0.46
C GLN A 116 17.04 9.46 0.58
N TRP A 117 16.02 10.31 0.70
CA TRP A 117 14.62 9.88 0.66
C TRP A 117 14.10 9.95 -0.77
N PHE A 118 13.31 8.96 -1.13
CA PHE A 118 12.66 8.88 -2.44
C PHE A 118 11.17 8.67 -2.26
N VAL A 119 10.39 9.22 -3.18
CA VAL A 119 8.97 8.88 -3.37
C VAL A 119 8.82 8.18 -4.71
N GLU A 120 7.99 7.14 -4.74
CA GLU A 120 7.66 6.38 -5.94
C GLU A 120 6.16 6.09 -5.98
N ASP A 121 5.55 6.26 -7.15
CA ASP A 121 4.17 5.88 -7.42
C ASP A 121 4.09 4.39 -7.73
N LEU A 122 3.22 3.66 -7.06
CA LEU A 122 3.06 2.22 -7.22
C LEU A 122 1.95 1.84 -8.23
N GLY A 123 1.84 2.58 -9.32
CA GLY A 123 0.82 2.36 -10.34
C GLY A 123 -0.56 2.84 -9.90
N SER A 124 -0.62 3.96 -9.21
CA SER A 124 -1.86 4.52 -8.71
C SER A 124 -2.80 4.98 -9.84
N THR A 125 -4.11 5.03 -9.56
CA THR A 125 -5.12 5.44 -10.54
C THR A 125 -5.02 6.93 -10.87
N ASN A 126 -4.79 7.79 -9.87
CA ASN A 126 -4.80 9.24 -10.04
C ASN A 126 -3.41 9.88 -10.08
N GLY A 127 -2.37 9.10 -9.75
CA GLY A 127 -0.99 9.56 -9.73
C GLY A 127 -0.58 10.23 -8.43
N THR A 128 0.72 10.17 -8.16
CA THR A 128 1.41 10.85 -7.06
C THR A 128 2.11 12.08 -7.60
N TYR A 129 2.13 13.17 -6.84
CA TYR A 129 2.81 14.41 -7.22
C TYR A 129 3.78 14.84 -6.12
N LEU A 130 5.00 15.16 -6.52
CA LEU A 130 6.03 15.77 -5.67
C LEU A 130 6.20 17.24 -6.07
N ASN A 131 5.89 18.17 -5.16
CA ASN A 131 5.94 19.61 -5.42
C ASN A 131 5.21 20.00 -6.72
N ARG A 132 4.01 19.45 -6.96
CA ARG A 132 3.16 19.62 -8.15
C ARG A 132 3.71 18.96 -9.44
N ARG A 133 4.82 18.24 -9.37
CA ARG A 133 5.35 17.46 -10.52
C ARG A 133 4.92 16.01 -10.37
N ARG A 134 4.38 15.43 -11.43
CA ARG A 134 3.97 14.02 -11.41
C ARG A 134 5.19 13.11 -11.22
N VAL A 135 5.05 12.15 -10.32
CA VAL A 135 6.05 11.13 -10.05
C VAL A 135 5.89 10.03 -11.09
N ALA A 136 6.83 9.96 -12.05
CA ALA A 136 6.83 8.93 -13.10
C ALA A 136 7.79 7.77 -12.79
N GLY A 137 8.54 7.86 -11.71
CA GLY A 137 9.49 6.89 -11.18
C GLY A 137 10.04 7.41 -9.88
N PRO A 138 11.02 6.74 -9.24
CA PRO A 138 11.58 7.19 -7.98
C PRO A 138 12.15 8.62 -8.08
N MET A 139 11.64 9.53 -7.25
CA MET A 139 12.08 10.93 -7.19
C MET A 139 12.65 11.25 -5.82
N VAL A 140 13.80 11.92 -5.79
CA VAL A 140 14.46 12.36 -4.56
C VAL A 140 13.60 13.41 -3.85
N MET A 141 13.41 13.21 -2.55
CA MET A 141 12.73 14.12 -1.65
C MET A 141 13.73 14.82 -0.70
N LYS A 142 13.46 16.08 -0.43
CA LYS A 142 14.18 16.90 0.55
C LYS A 142 13.22 17.35 1.66
N ARG A 143 13.77 17.81 2.77
CA ARG A 143 12.96 18.43 3.82
C ARG A 143 12.13 19.59 3.26
N ARG A 144 10.86 19.67 3.66
CA ARG A 144 9.82 20.59 3.19
C ARG A 144 9.26 20.28 1.80
N ASP A 145 9.70 19.22 1.16
CA ASP A 145 9.02 18.74 -0.05
C ASP A 145 7.64 18.21 0.29
N ARG A 146 6.71 18.39 -0.64
CA ARG A 146 5.30 18.03 -0.48
C ARG A 146 4.91 16.94 -1.45
N ILE A 147 4.39 15.84 -0.90
CA ILE A 147 3.73 14.78 -1.64
C ILE A 147 2.24 15.08 -1.67
N GLN A 148 1.65 15.06 -2.85
CA GLN A 148 0.20 15.14 -3.03
C GLN A 148 -0.33 13.85 -3.61
N ILE A 149 -1.35 13.28 -2.96
CA ILE A 149 -2.10 12.09 -3.35
C ILE A 149 -3.58 12.45 -3.23
N GLY A 150 -4.28 12.60 -4.37
CA GLY A 150 -5.65 13.10 -4.36
C GLY A 150 -5.75 14.48 -3.70
N ASN A 151 -6.57 14.58 -2.66
CA ASN A 151 -6.75 15.80 -1.85
C ASN A 151 -5.79 15.85 -0.64
N THR A 152 -5.02 14.79 -0.42
CA THR A 152 -4.12 14.71 0.74
C THR A 152 -2.75 15.23 0.37
N VAL A 153 -2.22 16.15 1.19
CA VAL A 153 -0.89 16.71 1.05
C VAL A 153 -0.09 16.40 2.31
N LEU A 154 1.07 15.78 2.12
CA LEU A 154 2.02 15.46 3.18
C LEU A 154 3.34 16.19 2.93
N GLU A 155 3.99 16.63 4.00
CA GLU A 155 5.28 17.33 3.95
C GLU A 155 6.35 16.52 4.71
N LEU A 156 7.53 16.39 4.12
CA LEU A 156 8.70 15.81 4.78
C LEU A 156 9.32 16.80 5.76
N VAL A 157 9.35 16.47 7.05
CA VAL A 157 9.84 17.31 8.14
C VAL A 157 10.97 16.66 8.93
#